data_754e336a2757d52e10d0b3d1a3eec452
#
_entry.id   754e336a2757d52e10d0b3d1a3eec452
#
_cell.length_a   1.000
_cell.length_b   1.000
_cell.length_c   1.000
_cell.angle_alpha   90.00
_cell.angle_beta   90.00
_cell.angle_gamma   90.00
#
_symmetry.space_group_name_H-M   'P 1'
#
loop_
_entity.id
_entity.type
_entity.pdbx_description
1 polymer ?
#
loop_
_entity_poly.entity_id
_entity_poly.type
_entity_poly.pdbx_seq_one_letter_code
_entity_poly.pdbx_strand_id
1 'polypeptide(L)'
;MKTWILYKLNCTRIAIKYIKRNNKILYYDCTNYYFEIEEEDGLKQYGKSKENRPNPIVQIVLFMDGDGIPLAFDITPGNRNEQLTLQHLEEKIIKDFDCSEFVVCTDAGLASTSNRKFNNINNRKFVTTQS
;
A
#
# COMPACT_ATOMS: atom_id res chain seq x y z
N MET A 1 4.90 -19.21 1.77
CA MET A 1 4.91 -17.86 1.15
C MET A 1 4.29 -17.82 -0.25
N LYS A 2 4.57 -18.76 -1.16
CA LYS A 2 3.94 -18.81 -2.51
C LYS A 2 2.42 -19.00 -2.49
N THR A 3 1.87 -19.76 -1.58
CA THR A 3 0.43 -20.07 -1.48
C THR A 3 -0.43 -18.86 -1.13
N TRP A 4 0.05 -17.96 -0.26
CA TRP A 4 -0.64 -16.73 0.11
C TRP A 4 -0.77 -15.74 -1.05
N ILE A 5 0.27 -15.61 -1.85
CA ILE A 5 0.29 -14.73 -3.02
C ILE A 5 -0.72 -15.22 -4.07
N LEU A 6 -0.79 -16.53 -4.30
CA LEU A 6 -1.76 -17.14 -5.21
C LEU A 6 -3.21 -16.93 -4.72
N TYR A 7 -3.46 -17.04 -3.42
CA TYR A 7 -4.78 -16.84 -2.84
C TYR A 7 -5.25 -15.37 -2.98
N LYS A 8 -4.36 -14.41 -2.69
CA LYS A 8 -4.63 -12.98 -2.88
C LYS A 8 -4.98 -12.68 -4.35
N LEU A 9 -4.19 -13.16 -5.30
CA LEU A 9 -4.40 -12.93 -6.73
C LEU A 9 -5.72 -13.56 -7.23
N ASN A 10 -6.06 -14.74 -6.74
CA ASN A 10 -7.28 -15.41 -7.14
C ASN A 10 -8.53 -14.72 -6.58
N CYS A 11 -8.54 -14.31 -5.32
CA CYS A 11 -9.66 -13.58 -4.73
C CYS A 11 -9.92 -12.26 -5.47
N THR A 12 -8.87 -11.51 -5.79
CA THR A 12 -9.03 -10.24 -6.50
C THR A 12 -9.45 -10.43 -7.95
N ARG A 13 -8.91 -11.43 -8.66
CA ARG A 13 -9.33 -11.77 -10.03
C ARG A 13 -10.80 -12.24 -10.08
N ILE A 14 -11.24 -12.99 -9.10
CA ILE A 14 -12.66 -13.39 -8.97
C ILE A 14 -13.53 -12.16 -8.71
N ALA A 15 -13.13 -11.29 -7.79
CA ALA A 15 -13.86 -10.06 -7.50
C ALA A 15 -13.98 -9.14 -8.73
N ILE A 16 -12.91 -8.96 -9.50
CA ILE A 16 -12.93 -8.16 -10.74
C ILE A 16 -13.92 -8.73 -11.78
N LYS A 17 -14.09 -10.04 -11.82
CA LYS A 17 -15.01 -10.68 -12.77
C LYS A 17 -16.49 -10.40 -12.45
N TYR A 18 -16.83 -10.20 -11.18
CA TYR A 18 -18.22 -10.06 -10.72
C TYR A 18 -18.57 -8.64 -10.28
N ILE A 19 -17.59 -7.79 -10.03
CA ILE A 19 -17.79 -6.43 -9.55
C ILE A 19 -17.14 -5.47 -10.53
N LYS A 20 -17.91 -4.53 -11.08
CA LYS A 20 -17.35 -3.42 -11.87
C LYS A 20 -16.51 -2.56 -10.95
N ARG A 21 -15.19 -2.50 -11.17
CA ARG A 21 -14.23 -1.78 -10.33
C ARG A 21 -13.96 -0.38 -10.88
N ASN A 22 -13.83 0.60 -10.00
CA ASN A 22 -13.39 1.95 -10.36
C ASN A 22 -11.86 2.06 -10.20
N ASN A 23 -11.13 1.53 -11.18
CA ASN A 23 -9.65 1.52 -11.16
C ASN A 23 -9.02 2.85 -11.61
N LYS A 24 -9.81 3.88 -11.91
CA LYS A 24 -9.29 5.20 -12.32
C LYS A 24 -8.72 5.99 -11.15
N ILE A 25 -9.20 5.73 -9.95
CA ILE A 25 -8.72 6.36 -8.71
C ILE A 25 -8.29 5.25 -7.77
N LEU A 26 -7.07 5.37 -7.25
CA LEU A 26 -6.52 4.45 -6.28
C LEU A 26 -6.16 5.21 -5.01
N TYR A 27 -6.71 4.78 -3.90
CA TYR A 27 -6.34 5.28 -2.57
C TYR A 27 -5.26 4.38 -1.97
N TYR A 28 -4.21 5.00 -1.48
CA TYR A 28 -3.16 4.31 -0.74
C TYR A 28 -3.10 4.83 0.68
N ASP A 29 -3.10 3.92 1.62
CA ASP A 29 -2.88 4.21 3.03
C ASP A 29 -1.90 3.21 3.65
N CYS A 30 -1.16 3.70 4.65
CA CYS A 30 -0.26 2.91 5.46
C CYS A 30 -0.69 3.05 6.93
N THR A 31 -0.91 1.93 7.59
CA THR A 31 -1.14 1.89 9.02
C THR A 31 -0.14 0.96 9.69
N ASN A 32 -0.04 1.03 11.01
CA ASN A 32 0.79 0.12 11.77
C ASN A 32 0.03 -0.46 12.96
N TYR A 33 0.44 -1.67 13.34
CA TYR A 33 -0.05 -2.37 14.52
C TYR A 33 1.14 -2.67 15.42
N TYR A 34 1.00 -2.39 16.71
CA TYR A 34 1.99 -2.72 17.71
C TYR A 34 1.72 -4.10 18.33
N PHE A 35 2.77 -4.68 18.89
CA PHE A 35 2.71 -5.94 19.62
C PHE A 35 3.21 -5.72 21.04
N GLU A 36 2.52 -6.27 22.02
CA GLU A 36 2.92 -6.22 23.43
C GLU A 36 4.06 -7.21 23.71
N ILE A 37 5.20 -7.02 23.03
CA ILE A 37 6.44 -7.75 23.19
C ILE A 37 7.59 -6.76 23.41
N GLU A 38 8.66 -7.21 24.08
CA GLU A 38 9.84 -6.38 24.35
C GLU A 38 10.96 -6.57 23.34
N GLU A 39 10.95 -7.68 22.60
CA GLU A 39 11.99 -8.00 21.61
C GLU A 39 11.44 -7.99 20.18
N GLU A 40 12.29 -7.55 19.26
CA GLU A 40 12.00 -7.62 17.83
C GLU A 40 11.95 -9.08 17.34
N ASP A 41 11.03 -9.37 16.45
CA ASP A 41 10.88 -10.70 15.87
C ASP A 41 10.39 -10.61 14.41
N GLY A 42 11.23 -10.96 13.46
CA GLY A 42 10.89 -11.00 12.03
C GLY A 42 10.36 -9.68 11.50
N LEU A 43 9.08 -9.59 11.21
CA LEU A 43 8.41 -8.38 10.73
C LEU A 43 8.11 -7.37 11.85
N LYS A 44 8.06 -7.83 13.10
CA LYS A 44 7.78 -6.99 14.27
C LYS A 44 9.07 -6.28 14.66
N GLN A 45 9.19 -5.04 14.24
CA GLN A 45 10.40 -4.22 14.41
C GLN A 45 10.06 -2.89 15.06
N TYR A 46 10.98 -2.34 15.85
CA TYR A 46 10.85 -0.98 16.36
C TYR A 46 10.86 0.01 15.20
N GLY A 47 9.89 0.91 15.20
CA GLY A 47 9.74 1.89 14.14
C GLY A 47 8.89 3.08 14.58
N LYS A 48 8.59 3.97 13.65
CA LYS A 48 7.75 5.13 13.91
C LYS A 48 6.30 4.69 14.08
N SER A 49 5.88 4.45 15.34
CA SER A 49 4.50 4.13 15.67
C SER A 49 3.59 5.36 15.51
N LYS A 50 2.45 5.22 14.83
CA LYS A 50 1.41 6.26 14.74
C LYS A 50 0.80 6.59 16.11
N GLU A 51 0.81 5.63 17.04
CA GLU A 51 0.32 5.80 18.40
C GLU A 51 1.41 6.20 19.41
N ASN A 52 2.65 6.43 18.94
CA ASN A 52 3.83 6.72 19.78
C ASN A 52 4.09 5.64 20.86
N ARG A 53 3.78 4.39 20.56
CA ARG A 53 4.01 3.25 21.45
C ARG A 53 5.48 2.80 21.37
N PRO A 54 6.08 2.45 22.53
CA PRO A 54 7.46 1.95 22.59
C PRO A 54 7.57 0.45 22.29
N ASN A 55 6.70 -0.08 21.48
CA ASN A 55 6.61 -1.51 21.19
C ASN A 55 6.99 -1.78 19.73
N PRO A 56 7.50 -3.00 19.41
CA PRO A 56 7.65 -3.41 18.02
C PRO A 56 6.34 -3.37 17.25
N ILE A 57 6.41 -2.90 16.01
CA ILE A 57 5.27 -2.73 15.11
C ILE A 57 5.45 -3.51 13.83
N VAL A 58 4.37 -3.78 13.13
CA VAL A 58 4.34 -4.09 11.70
C VAL A 58 3.62 -2.99 10.95
N GLN A 59 4.01 -2.75 9.72
CA GLN A 59 3.30 -1.83 8.83
C GLN A 59 2.41 -2.64 7.87
N ILE A 60 1.18 -2.19 7.73
CA ILE A 60 0.24 -2.72 6.73
C ILE A 60 -0.05 -1.60 5.74
N VAL A 61 0.24 -1.87 4.48
CA VAL A 61 -0.02 -0.97 3.37
C VAL A 61 -1.16 -1.51 2.53
N LEU A 62 -2.06 -0.65 2.12
CA LEU A 62 -3.29 -1.01 1.43
C LEU A 62 -3.53 -0.09 0.23
N PHE A 63 -3.81 -0.69 -0.92
CA PHE A 63 -4.45 0.00 -2.04
C PHE A 63 -5.93 -0.36 -2.13
N MET A 64 -6.75 0.65 -2.30
CA MET A 64 -8.19 0.55 -2.55
C MET A 64 -8.52 1.22 -3.88
N ASP A 65 -9.56 0.75 -4.56
CA ASP A 65 -10.10 1.43 -5.72
C ASP A 65 -10.94 2.66 -5.36
N GLY A 66 -11.48 3.36 -6.37
CA GLY A 66 -12.30 4.56 -6.19
C GLY A 66 -13.59 4.34 -5.40
N ASP A 67 -14.03 3.11 -5.24
CA ASP A 67 -15.20 2.72 -4.45
C ASP A 67 -14.84 2.23 -3.04
N GLY A 68 -13.55 2.31 -2.66
CA GLY A 68 -13.05 1.88 -1.36
C GLY A 68 -12.88 0.36 -1.21
N ILE A 69 -12.90 -0.38 -2.32
CA ILE A 69 -12.73 -1.84 -2.26
C ILE A 69 -11.23 -2.18 -2.35
N PRO A 70 -10.68 -3.00 -1.44
CA PRO A 70 -9.29 -3.39 -1.47
C PRO A 70 -8.86 -4.04 -2.81
N LEU A 71 -7.72 -3.59 -3.33
CA LEU A 71 -7.06 -4.14 -4.52
C LEU A 71 -5.87 -5.01 -4.13
N ALA A 72 -4.99 -4.45 -3.33
CA ALA A 72 -3.77 -5.11 -2.90
C ALA A 72 -3.36 -4.61 -1.52
N PHE A 73 -2.70 -5.47 -0.76
CA PHE A 73 -2.06 -5.09 0.49
C PHE A 73 -0.71 -5.80 0.62
N ASP A 74 0.12 -5.25 1.47
CA ASP A 74 1.36 -5.89 1.89
C ASP A 74 1.62 -5.64 3.38
N ILE A 75 2.38 -6.53 4.00
CA ILE A 75 2.82 -6.40 5.38
C ILE A 75 4.33 -6.30 5.37
N THR A 76 4.85 -5.21 5.91
CA THR A 76 6.27 -4.90 5.92
C THR A 76 6.80 -4.72 7.34
N PRO A 77 8.12 -4.88 7.53
CA PRO A 77 8.74 -4.63 8.83
C PRO A 77 8.45 -3.22 9.35
N GLY A 78 8.27 -3.11 10.66
CA GLY A 78 7.91 -1.85 11.31
C GLY A 78 8.93 -0.72 11.16
N ASN A 79 10.19 -1.06 10.91
CA ASN A 79 11.28 -0.10 10.67
C ASN A 79 11.41 0.34 9.19
N ARG A 80 10.57 -0.16 8.30
CA ARG A 80 10.65 0.20 6.88
C ARG A 80 10.13 1.62 6.64
N ASN A 81 10.77 2.33 5.71
CA ASN A 81 10.30 3.64 5.28
C ASN A 81 9.01 3.50 4.45
N GLU A 82 7.92 4.08 4.91
CA GLU A 82 6.59 4.06 4.27
C GLU A 82 6.63 4.60 2.83
N GLN A 83 7.47 5.59 2.54
CA GLN A 83 7.57 6.18 1.21
C GLN A 83 8.06 5.20 0.14
N LEU A 84 8.83 4.19 0.54
CA LEU A 84 9.35 3.16 -0.38
C LEU A 84 8.32 2.05 -0.64
N THR A 85 7.35 1.87 0.24
CA THR A 85 6.35 0.80 0.11
C THR A 85 5.31 1.13 -0.96
N LEU A 86 5.00 2.42 -1.17
CA LEU A 86 4.06 2.88 -2.19
C LEU A 86 4.45 2.39 -3.59
N GLN A 87 5.66 2.71 -4.04
CA GLN A 87 6.12 2.37 -5.40
C GLN A 87 6.13 0.86 -5.63
N HIS A 88 6.63 0.10 -4.66
CA HIS A 88 6.69 -1.36 -4.76
C HIS A 88 5.29 -2.01 -4.91
N LEU A 89 4.33 -1.56 -4.11
CA LEU A 89 2.97 -2.11 -4.18
C LEU A 89 2.23 -1.64 -5.45
N GLU A 90 2.50 -0.41 -5.89
CA GLU A 90 1.94 0.15 -7.12
C GLU A 90 2.44 -0.58 -8.36
N GLU A 91 3.75 -0.88 -8.46
CA GLU A 91 4.31 -1.70 -9.54
C GLU A 91 3.63 -3.07 -9.62
N LYS A 92 3.33 -3.65 -8.47
CA LYS A 92 2.62 -4.91 -8.39
C LYS A 92 1.19 -4.80 -8.92
N ILE A 93 0.47 -3.72 -8.61
CA ILE A 93 -0.87 -3.47 -9.12
C ILE A 93 -0.83 -3.30 -10.65
N ILE A 94 0.09 -2.51 -11.17
CA ILE A 94 0.26 -2.30 -12.61
C ILE A 94 0.47 -3.64 -13.33
N LYS A 95 1.33 -4.48 -12.79
CA LYS A 95 1.66 -5.79 -13.36
C LYS A 95 0.52 -6.81 -13.26
N ASP A 96 -0.11 -6.88 -12.07
CA ASP A 96 -1.05 -7.96 -11.77
C ASP A 96 -2.47 -7.67 -12.29
N PHE A 97 -2.82 -6.39 -12.46
CA PHE A 97 -4.17 -5.94 -12.86
C PHE A 97 -4.21 -5.22 -14.20
N ASP A 98 -3.08 -5.11 -14.91
CA ASP A 98 -2.96 -4.36 -16.17
C ASP A 98 -3.52 -2.91 -16.07
N CYS A 99 -3.35 -2.31 -14.88
CA CYS A 99 -3.78 -0.95 -14.59
C CYS A 99 -2.66 0.03 -14.97
N SER A 100 -2.75 0.65 -16.14
CA SER A 100 -1.75 1.61 -16.64
C SER A 100 -2.15 3.08 -16.46
N GLU A 101 -3.43 3.35 -16.24
CA GLU A 101 -4.00 4.70 -16.16
C GLU A 101 -4.80 4.87 -14.87
N PHE A 102 -4.27 5.64 -13.93
CA PHE A 102 -4.94 5.93 -12.67
C PHE A 102 -4.40 7.18 -11.98
N VAL A 103 -5.15 7.66 -11.02
CA VAL A 103 -4.76 8.71 -10.09
C VAL A 103 -4.54 8.08 -8.72
N VAL A 104 -3.32 8.16 -8.19
CA VAL A 104 -3.03 7.74 -6.81
C VAL A 104 -3.30 8.88 -5.86
N CYS A 105 -4.09 8.62 -4.84
CA CYS A 105 -4.40 9.56 -3.76
C CYS A 105 -3.76 9.06 -2.46
N THR A 106 -2.95 9.91 -1.82
CA THR A 106 -2.26 9.62 -0.56
C THR A 106 -2.36 10.76 0.43
N ASP A 107 -1.93 10.52 1.65
CA ASP A 107 -1.68 11.58 2.62
C ASP A 107 -0.37 12.35 2.34
N ALA A 108 -0.14 13.43 3.08
CA ALA A 108 1.05 14.28 2.93
C ALA A 108 2.37 13.55 3.27
N GLY A 109 2.35 12.58 4.16
CA GLY A 109 3.53 11.81 4.58
C GLY A 109 4.17 11.01 3.44
N LEU A 110 3.41 10.75 2.37
CA LEU A 110 3.86 9.97 1.21
C LEU A 110 4.22 10.83 -0.01
N ALA A 111 4.20 12.16 0.13
CA ALA A 111 4.42 13.14 -0.94
C ALA A 111 5.89 13.38 -1.30
N SER A 112 6.77 12.37 -1.20
CA SER A 112 8.17 12.52 -1.59
C SER A 112 8.34 12.87 -3.06
N THR A 113 9.44 13.56 -3.38
CA THR A 113 9.80 13.87 -4.77
C THR A 113 9.91 12.60 -5.61
N SER A 114 10.38 11.49 -5.04
CA SER A 114 10.46 10.19 -5.72
C SER A 114 9.08 9.67 -6.08
N ASN A 115 8.13 9.67 -5.15
CA ASN A 115 6.76 9.22 -5.40
C ASN A 115 6.03 10.09 -6.43
N ARG A 116 6.23 11.41 -6.37
CA ARG A 116 5.67 12.33 -7.37
C ARG A 116 6.23 12.07 -8.76
N LYS A 117 7.54 11.86 -8.90
CA LYS A 117 8.18 11.53 -10.19
C LYS A 117 7.70 10.19 -10.73
N PHE A 118 7.65 9.18 -9.87
CA PHE A 118 7.19 7.83 -10.24
C PHE A 118 5.75 7.85 -10.78
N ASN A 119 4.89 8.67 -10.22
CA ASN A 119 3.49 8.80 -10.60
C ASN A 119 3.21 9.88 -11.67
N ASN A 120 4.23 10.57 -12.17
CA ASN A 120 4.11 11.52 -13.28
C ASN A 120 4.65 10.93 -14.58
N ILE A 121 4.42 9.65 -14.82
CA ILE A 121 4.88 8.91 -15.99
C ILE A 121 3.65 8.37 -16.71
N ASN A 122 3.61 8.52 -18.04
CA ASN A 122 2.49 8.11 -18.88
C ASN A 122 1.18 8.82 -18.45
N ASN A 123 0.10 8.06 -18.30
CA ASN A 123 -1.23 8.58 -17.94
C ASN A 123 -1.52 8.48 -16.43
N ARG A 124 -0.50 8.21 -15.61
CA ARG A 124 -0.65 8.21 -14.15
C ARG A 124 -0.60 9.62 -13.58
N LYS A 125 -1.33 9.86 -12.50
CA LYS A 125 -1.37 11.13 -11.77
C LYS A 125 -1.25 10.86 -10.27
N PHE A 126 -0.79 11.87 -9.54
CA PHE A 126 -0.59 11.80 -8.11
C PHE A 126 -1.27 12.98 -7.42
N VAL A 127 -2.12 12.69 -6.46
CA VAL A 127 -2.81 13.67 -5.62
C VAL A 127 -2.45 13.38 -4.16
N THR A 128 -2.05 14.41 -3.45
CA THR A 128 -1.72 14.31 -2.03
C THR A 128 -2.26 15.51 -1.28
N THR A 129 -2.60 15.31 -0.02
CA THR A 129 -2.92 16.42 0.87
C THR A 129 -1.68 17.29 1.10
N GLN A 130 -1.88 18.58 1.26
CA GLN A 130 -0.83 19.51 1.63
C GLN A 130 -0.83 19.69 3.15
N SER A 131 0.33 19.51 3.77
CA SER A 131 0.52 19.78 5.22
C SER A 131 0.81 21.24 5.47
#